data_a445308017113ea458ed9b303ff686f4
#
_entry.id   a445308017113ea458ed9b303ff686f4
#
_cell.length_a   1.000
_cell.length_b   1.000
_cell.length_c   1.000
_cell.angle_alpha   90.00
_cell.angle_beta   90.00
_cell.angle_gamma   90.00
#
_symmetry.space_group_name_H-M   'P 1'
#
loop_
_entity.id
_entity.type
_entity.pdbx_description
1 polymer ?
#
loop_
_entity_poly.entity_id
_entity_poly.type
_entity_poly.pdbx_seq_one_letter_code
_entity_poly.pdbx_strand_id
1 'polypeptide(L)'
;AGYDWPSLVKKDGDELFDHYRHTLEELGRQKGLLGLIFNKSQNKFQDPAKLRRLIVDLIDKETWVSMSADVKGDAYEGLLEKNAQDTKSGAGQYFTPRPLIQAIVDAMAPTPGETISDPACGTGGFLLAAHDYVVKHYPNMTSAEKKKLRGESFKGWELVQATARLCAMNMLLHGIGSQEFEPIAVGDSLAADPGERFDVVLTNPPFGKKSSTTI
;
A
#
# COMPACT_ATOMS: atom_id res chain seq x y z
N ALA A 1 -18.29 15.10 -6.85
CA ALA A 1 -19.32 14.88 -5.82
C ALA A 1 -20.09 13.61 -6.19
N GLY A 2 -20.38 12.75 -5.22
CA GLY A 2 -21.19 11.55 -5.41
C GLY A 2 -20.42 10.22 -5.48
N TYR A 3 -19.11 10.24 -5.46
CA TYR A 3 -18.27 9.03 -5.38
C TYR A 3 -17.81 8.77 -3.94
N ASP A 4 -18.70 8.95 -3.01
CA ASP A 4 -18.49 8.68 -1.58
C ASP A 4 -19.23 7.42 -1.15
N TRP A 5 -18.82 6.86 -0.01
CA TRP A 5 -19.39 5.63 0.52
C TRP A 5 -20.91 5.74 0.81
N PRO A 6 -21.41 6.82 1.43
CA PRO A 6 -22.84 6.99 1.67
C PRO A 6 -23.68 7.03 0.39
N SER A 7 -23.16 7.56 -0.69
CA SER A 7 -23.81 7.57 -1.99
C SER A 7 -23.86 6.18 -2.63
N LEU A 8 -22.80 5.39 -2.46
CA LEU A 8 -22.71 4.02 -2.97
C LEU A 8 -23.70 3.09 -2.25
N VAL A 9 -23.74 3.14 -0.92
CA VAL A 9 -24.58 2.26 -0.07
C VAL A 9 -26.08 2.43 -0.32
N LYS A 10 -26.50 3.63 -0.74
CA LYS A 10 -27.91 3.94 -1.03
C LYS A 10 -28.44 3.35 -2.33
N LYS A 11 -27.56 2.86 -3.18
CA LYS A 11 -27.91 2.35 -4.51
C LYS A 11 -28.18 0.84 -4.48
N ASP A 12 -28.90 0.35 -5.48
CA ASP A 12 -29.25 -1.06 -5.62
C ASP A 12 -29.19 -1.51 -7.09
N GLY A 13 -29.15 -2.82 -7.30
CA GLY A 13 -29.19 -3.45 -8.62
C GLY A 13 -28.16 -2.90 -9.59
N ASP A 14 -28.59 -2.63 -10.82
CA ASP A 14 -27.73 -2.13 -11.89
C ASP A 14 -27.21 -0.71 -11.59
N GLU A 15 -27.96 0.11 -10.88
CA GLU A 15 -27.50 1.45 -10.48
C GLU A 15 -26.30 1.38 -9.55
N LEU A 16 -26.29 0.47 -8.57
CA LEU A 16 -25.16 0.21 -7.71
C LEU A 16 -23.96 -0.29 -8.51
N PHE A 17 -24.20 -1.22 -9.42
CA PHE A 17 -23.17 -1.85 -10.22
C PHE A 17 -22.45 -0.83 -11.11
N ASP A 18 -23.22 -0.01 -11.83
CA ASP A 18 -22.66 1.05 -12.68
C ASP A 18 -21.97 2.14 -11.87
N HIS A 19 -22.56 2.55 -10.75
CA HIS A 19 -21.95 3.55 -9.87
C HIS A 19 -20.61 3.07 -9.30
N TYR A 20 -20.53 1.81 -8.86
CA TYR A 20 -19.29 1.22 -8.38
C TYR A 20 -18.22 1.18 -9.47
N ARG A 21 -18.58 0.78 -10.69
CA ARG A 21 -17.67 0.78 -11.84
C ARG A 21 -17.12 2.19 -12.12
N HIS A 22 -17.99 3.19 -12.22
CA HIS A 22 -17.59 4.58 -12.43
C HIS A 22 -16.73 5.12 -11.26
N THR A 23 -17.04 4.73 -10.04
CA THR A 23 -16.22 5.12 -8.87
C THR A 23 -14.79 4.61 -9.00
N LEU A 24 -14.59 3.35 -9.40
CA LEU A 24 -13.25 2.79 -9.63
C LEU A 24 -12.50 3.54 -10.74
N GLU A 25 -13.19 3.87 -11.83
CA GLU A 25 -12.63 4.63 -12.95
C GLU A 25 -12.19 6.04 -12.52
N GLU A 26 -13.05 6.76 -11.77
CA GLU A 26 -12.75 8.10 -11.28
C GLU A 26 -11.61 8.13 -10.25
N LEU A 27 -11.55 7.14 -9.36
CA LEU A 27 -10.42 7.00 -8.43
C LEU A 27 -9.11 6.71 -9.17
N GLY A 28 -9.17 5.92 -10.24
CA GLY A 28 -8.00 5.63 -11.08
C GLY A 28 -7.47 6.82 -11.90
N ARG A 29 -8.25 7.89 -12.02
CA ARG A 29 -7.84 9.15 -12.69
C ARG A 29 -7.21 10.14 -11.71
N GLN A 30 -7.29 9.88 -10.41
CA GLN A 30 -6.70 10.74 -9.39
C GLN A 30 -5.16 10.71 -9.47
N LYS A 31 -4.51 11.74 -8.92
CA LYS A 31 -3.06 11.77 -8.73
C LYS A 31 -2.68 11.06 -7.42
N GLY A 32 -1.39 10.75 -7.28
CA GLY A 32 -0.83 10.18 -6.07
C GLY A 32 -1.26 8.73 -5.84
N LEU A 33 -1.27 8.33 -4.58
CA LEU A 33 -1.55 6.94 -4.19
C LEU A 33 -2.91 6.43 -4.70
N LEU A 34 -3.95 7.25 -4.72
CA LEU A 34 -5.26 6.81 -5.21
C LEU A 34 -5.21 6.43 -6.69
N GLY A 35 -4.54 7.26 -7.52
CA GLY A 35 -4.34 6.94 -8.92
C GLY A 35 -3.58 5.64 -9.12
N LEU A 36 -2.49 5.44 -8.36
CA LEU A 36 -1.71 4.19 -8.42
C LEU A 36 -2.56 2.97 -8.00
N ILE A 37 -3.30 3.08 -6.90
CA ILE A 37 -4.12 1.99 -6.36
C ILE A 37 -5.23 1.60 -7.36
N PHE A 38 -5.94 2.59 -7.91
CA PHE A 38 -7.11 2.34 -8.74
C PHE A 38 -6.83 2.39 -10.25
N ASN A 39 -5.58 2.57 -10.68
CA ASN A 39 -5.21 2.57 -12.10
C ASN A 39 -5.67 1.27 -12.79
N LYS A 40 -6.52 1.42 -13.82
CA LYS A 40 -7.11 0.28 -14.55
C LYS A 40 -7.85 -0.72 -13.65
N SER A 41 -8.33 -0.30 -12.49
CA SER A 41 -9.17 -1.14 -11.65
C SER A 41 -10.50 -1.46 -12.32
N GLN A 42 -10.93 -2.70 -12.18
CA GLN A 42 -12.16 -3.21 -12.79
C GLN A 42 -13.02 -3.87 -11.74
N ASN A 43 -14.32 -3.66 -11.83
CA ASN A 43 -15.27 -4.47 -11.08
C ASN A 43 -15.17 -5.94 -11.51
N LYS A 44 -14.90 -6.82 -10.54
CA LYS A 44 -14.82 -8.29 -10.76
C LYS A 44 -16.12 -9.01 -10.44
N PHE A 45 -17.09 -8.34 -9.85
CA PHE A 45 -18.41 -8.90 -9.63
C PHE A 45 -19.18 -8.89 -10.94
N GLN A 46 -19.82 -10.02 -11.25
CA GLN A 46 -20.72 -10.16 -12.42
C GLN A 46 -22.18 -10.07 -12.01
N ASP A 47 -22.47 -10.22 -10.72
CA ASP A 47 -23.80 -10.24 -10.13
C ASP A 47 -23.99 -9.04 -9.20
N PRO A 48 -24.89 -8.09 -9.53
CA PRO A 48 -25.17 -6.93 -8.70
C PRO A 48 -25.61 -7.28 -7.29
N ALA A 49 -26.35 -8.37 -7.10
CA ALA A 49 -26.81 -8.80 -5.78
C ALA A 49 -25.65 -9.23 -4.87
N LYS A 50 -24.64 -9.90 -5.42
CA LYS A 50 -23.43 -10.26 -4.67
C LYS A 50 -22.60 -9.03 -4.32
N LEU A 51 -22.50 -8.07 -5.22
CA LEU A 51 -21.81 -6.79 -4.96
C LEU A 51 -22.54 -6.04 -3.82
N ARG A 52 -23.87 -5.95 -3.88
CA ARG A 52 -24.66 -5.30 -2.84
C ARG A 52 -24.48 -5.97 -1.49
N ARG A 53 -24.53 -7.30 -1.45
CA ARG A 53 -24.32 -8.06 -0.21
C ARG A 53 -22.94 -7.76 0.40
N LEU A 54 -21.90 -7.71 -0.41
CA LEU A 54 -20.55 -7.35 0.08
C LEU A 54 -20.53 -5.93 0.66
N ILE A 55 -21.06 -4.96 -0.08
CA ILE A 55 -21.01 -3.54 0.30
C ILE A 55 -21.88 -3.28 1.53
N VAL A 56 -23.16 -3.66 1.49
CA VAL A 56 -24.15 -3.24 2.48
C VAL A 56 -24.24 -4.20 3.67
N ASP A 57 -24.18 -5.52 3.40
CA ASP A 57 -24.41 -6.50 4.46
C ASP A 57 -23.14 -6.90 5.21
N LEU A 58 -21.96 -6.63 4.64
CA LEU A 58 -20.67 -6.95 5.25
C LEU A 58 -19.87 -5.70 5.57
N ILE A 59 -19.47 -4.92 4.57
CA ILE A 59 -18.53 -3.81 4.77
C ILE A 59 -19.17 -2.65 5.53
N ASP A 60 -20.39 -2.24 5.17
CA ASP A 60 -21.08 -1.09 5.79
C ASP A 60 -21.50 -1.33 7.24
N LYS A 61 -21.50 -2.57 7.70
CA LYS A 61 -21.76 -2.90 9.11
C LYS A 61 -20.60 -2.61 10.03
N GLU A 62 -19.42 -2.42 9.48
CA GLU A 62 -18.21 -2.13 10.25
C GLU A 62 -17.97 -0.62 10.33
N THR A 63 -17.50 -0.16 11.48
CA THR A 63 -17.23 1.27 11.72
C THR A 63 -15.82 1.67 11.29
N TRP A 64 -15.53 1.54 10.02
CA TRP A 64 -14.19 1.79 9.44
C TRP A 64 -13.61 3.17 9.76
N VAL A 65 -14.46 4.18 9.90
CA VAL A 65 -14.02 5.57 10.16
C VAL A 65 -13.44 5.72 11.58
N SER A 66 -13.94 4.95 12.55
CA SER A 66 -13.47 4.98 13.94
C SER A 66 -12.26 4.09 14.19
N MET A 67 -11.92 3.20 13.26
CA MET A 67 -10.71 2.38 13.35
C MET A 67 -9.47 3.25 13.14
N SER A 68 -8.45 3.08 13.99
CA SER A 68 -7.15 3.71 13.78
C SER A 68 -6.50 3.25 12.47
N ALA A 69 -5.52 4.00 11.98
CA ALA A 69 -4.73 3.59 10.81
C ALA A 69 -4.04 2.25 11.06
N ASP A 70 -3.51 2.04 12.27
CA ASP A 70 -2.82 0.81 12.66
C ASP A 70 -3.73 -0.42 12.54
N VAL A 71 -4.97 -0.34 13.07
CA VAL A 71 -5.94 -1.45 12.99
C VAL A 71 -6.30 -1.79 11.54
N LYS A 72 -6.49 -0.79 10.69
CA LYS A 72 -6.78 -1.01 9.25
C LYS A 72 -5.58 -1.61 8.54
N GLY A 73 -4.39 -1.11 8.84
CA GLY A 73 -3.13 -1.59 8.31
C GLY A 73 -2.89 -3.06 8.68
N ASP A 74 -2.99 -3.40 9.97
CA ASP A 74 -2.81 -4.77 10.47
C ASP A 74 -3.80 -5.75 9.82
N ALA A 75 -5.08 -5.36 9.67
CA ALA A 75 -6.08 -6.17 9.00
C ALA A 75 -5.71 -6.43 7.54
N TYR A 76 -5.21 -5.40 6.83
CA TYR A 76 -4.79 -5.53 5.44
C TYR A 76 -3.53 -6.38 5.30
N GLU A 77 -2.53 -6.19 6.15
CA GLU A 77 -1.33 -7.01 6.17
C GLU A 77 -1.64 -8.50 6.44
N GLY A 78 -2.57 -8.79 7.37
CA GLY A 78 -3.04 -10.14 7.60
C GLY A 78 -3.67 -10.78 6.35
N LEU A 79 -4.41 -10.00 5.55
CA LEU A 79 -4.94 -10.46 4.26
C LEU A 79 -3.82 -10.74 3.24
N LEU A 80 -2.81 -9.89 3.17
CA LEU A 80 -1.66 -10.08 2.27
C LEU A 80 -0.88 -11.33 2.65
N GLU A 81 -0.60 -11.53 3.92
CA GLU A 81 0.11 -12.71 4.44
C GLU A 81 -0.65 -14.00 4.14
N LYS A 82 -1.96 -14.03 4.41
CA LYS A 82 -2.82 -15.16 4.09
C LYS A 82 -2.81 -15.48 2.60
N ASN A 83 -2.97 -14.47 1.75
CA ASN A 83 -2.93 -14.65 0.29
C ASN A 83 -1.56 -15.17 -0.19
N ALA A 84 -0.46 -14.72 0.42
CA ALA A 84 0.89 -15.20 0.10
C ALA A 84 1.08 -16.68 0.45
N GLN A 85 0.48 -17.15 1.56
CA GLN A 85 0.52 -18.56 1.98
C GLN A 85 -0.37 -19.45 1.09
N ASP A 86 -1.54 -18.97 0.69
CA ASP A 86 -2.51 -19.70 -0.13
C ASP A 86 -2.08 -19.84 -1.61
N THR A 87 -1.23 -18.93 -2.08
CA THR A 87 -0.79 -18.94 -3.48
C THR A 87 0.38 -19.91 -3.65
N LYS A 88 0.09 -21.16 -4.06
CA LYS A 88 1.10 -22.20 -4.43
C LYS A 88 1.96 -21.80 -5.65
N SER A 89 1.72 -20.66 -6.26
CA SER A 89 2.48 -20.14 -7.39
C SER A 89 3.42 -19.02 -6.93
N GLY A 90 4.69 -19.29 -6.82
CA GLY A 90 5.86 -18.39 -6.86
C GLY A 90 5.84 -17.01 -6.18
N ALA A 91 4.70 -16.40 -6.01
CA ALA A 91 4.58 -15.05 -5.42
C ALA A 91 4.86 -15.02 -3.90
N GLY A 92 4.63 -16.11 -3.19
CA GLY A 92 4.99 -16.23 -1.76
C GLY A 92 6.49 -16.39 -1.51
N GLN A 93 7.31 -16.59 -2.54
CA GLN A 93 8.77 -16.75 -2.40
C GLN A 93 9.52 -15.48 -2.04
N TYR A 94 8.87 -14.32 -2.14
CA TYR A 94 9.50 -13.01 -1.95
C TYR A 94 8.98 -12.23 -0.74
N PHE A 95 8.18 -12.87 0.10
CA PHE A 95 7.69 -12.23 1.32
C PHE A 95 8.74 -12.37 2.43
N THR A 96 9.30 -11.24 2.85
CA THR A 96 10.27 -11.22 3.96
C THR A 96 9.54 -11.43 5.29
N PRO A 97 9.93 -12.43 6.11
CA PRO A 97 9.28 -12.67 7.39
C PRO A 97 9.32 -11.45 8.31
N ARG A 98 8.19 -11.10 8.92
CA ARG A 98 8.07 -9.94 9.83
C ARG A 98 9.13 -9.92 10.94
N PRO A 99 9.46 -11.04 11.63
CA PRO A 99 10.51 -11.02 12.66
C PRO A 99 11.87 -10.61 12.11
N LEU A 100 12.19 -10.98 10.86
CA LEU A 100 13.44 -10.58 10.22
C LEU A 100 13.44 -9.08 9.87
N ILE A 101 12.33 -8.58 9.32
CA ILE A 101 12.16 -7.15 9.05
C ILE A 101 12.35 -6.35 10.33
N GLN A 102 11.66 -6.75 11.41
CA GLN A 102 11.73 -6.07 12.69
C GLN A 102 13.15 -6.06 13.26
N ALA A 103 13.86 -7.19 13.24
CA ALA A 103 15.23 -7.29 13.73
C ALA A 103 16.19 -6.37 12.95
N ILE A 104 16.02 -6.25 11.63
CA ILE A 104 16.82 -5.36 10.79
C ILE A 104 16.51 -3.90 11.11
N VAL A 105 15.24 -3.53 11.21
CA VAL A 105 14.80 -2.17 11.53
C VAL A 105 15.26 -1.76 12.94
N ASP A 106 15.14 -2.65 13.93
CA ASP A 106 15.61 -2.41 15.31
C ASP A 106 17.13 -2.17 15.34
N ALA A 107 17.89 -2.92 14.55
CA ALA A 107 19.36 -2.74 14.43
C ALA A 107 19.73 -1.43 13.73
N MET A 108 18.96 -1.00 12.73
CA MET A 108 19.19 0.25 12.01
C MET A 108 18.73 1.48 12.79
N ALA A 109 17.74 1.31 13.67
CA ALA A 109 17.21 2.34 14.58
C ALA A 109 16.93 3.69 13.87
N PRO A 110 16.08 3.73 12.84
CA PRO A 110 15.83 4.96 12.08
C PRO A 110 15.27 6.07 12.96
N THR A 111 15.62 7.34 12.64
CA THR A 111 15.25 8.51 13.43
C THR A 111 14.30 9.45 12.68
N PRO A 112 13.54 10.31 13.39
CA PRO A 112 12.73 11.33 12.75
C PRO A 112 13.56 12.26 11.88
N GLY A 113 13.08 12.51 10.66
CA GLY A 113 13.75 13.38 9.69
C GLY A 113 14.63 12.66 8.69
N GLU A 114 15.03 11.42 8.93
CA GLU A 114 15.71 10.59 7.95
C GLU A 114 14.79 10.21 6.79
N THR A 115 15.41 10.04 5.62
CA THR A 115 14.79 9.51 4.42
C THR A 115 15.15 8.03 4.26
N ILE A 116 14.14 7.20 4.02
CA ILE A 116 14.29 5.75 4.02
C ILE A 116 13.79 5.18 2.70
N SER A 117 14.59 4.33 2.07
CA SER A 117 14.19 3.70 0.81
C SER A 117 14.25 2.19 0.84
N ASP A 118 13.40 1.58 0.02
CA ASP A 118 13.46 0.17 -0.34
C ASP A 118 13.38 0.02 -1.86
N PRO A 119 14.50 -0.26 -2.54
CA PRO A 119 14.54 -0.41 -4.00
C PRO A 119 13.89 -1.71 -4.53
N ALA A 120 13.43 -2.60 -3.66
CA ALA A 120 12.71 -3.82 -3.99
C ALA A 120 11.56 -4.04 -3.00
N CYS A 121 10.68 -3.03 -2.86
CA CYS A 121 9.82 -2.87 -1.69
C CYS A 121 8.73 -3.94 -1.55
N GLY A 122 8.42 -4.70 -2.59
CA GLY A 122 7.36 -5.70 -2.51
C GLY A 122 6.04 -5.08 -2.04
N THR A 123 5.50 -5.57 -0.92
CA THR A 123 4.29 -5.01 -0.29
C THR A 123 4.55 -3.90 0.74
N GLY A 124 5.81 -3.45 0.88
CA GLY A 124 6.20 -2.31 1.71
C GLY A 124 6.61 -2.67 3.14
N GLY A 125 6.88 -3.94 3.43
CA GLY A 125 7.14 -4.40 4.79
C GLY A 125 8.25 -3.64 5.53
N PHE A 126 9.39 -3.36 4.89
CA PHE A 126 10.46 -2.57 5.50
C PHE A 126 10.09 -1.12 5.74
N LEU A 127 9.40 -0.49 4.79
CA LEU A 127 9.00 0.91 4.91
C LEU A 127 8.00 1.10 6.04
N LEU A 128 7.05 0.18 6.19
CA LEU A 128 6.06 0.19 7.26
C LEU A 128 6.70 -0.07 8.62
N ALA A 129 7.55 -1.07 8.72
CA ALA A 129 8.24 -1.37 9.97
C ALA A 129 9.14 -0.21 10.43
N ALA A 130 9.79 0.48 9.49
CA ALA A 130 10.57 1.67 9.79
C ALA A 130 9.69 2.84 10.26
N HIS A 131 8.53 3.05 9.63
CA HIS A 131 7.54 4.03 10.07
C HIS A 131 7.08 3.75 11.51
N ASP A 132 6.67 2.52 11.78
CA ASP A 132 6.17 2.12 13.09
C ASP A 132 7.26 2.19 14.18
N TYR A 133 8.50 1.84 13.82
CA TYR A 133 9.64 2.03 14.70
C TYR A 133 9.80 3.49 15.12
N VAL A 134 9.80 4.43 14.16
CA VAL A 134 9.94 5.86 14.43
C VAL A 134 8.76 6.36 15.27
N VAL A 135 7.53 6.01 14.95
CA VAL A 135 6.34 6.41 15.72
C VAL A 135 6.40 5.91 17.16
N LYS A 136 6.81 4.66 17.36
CA LYS A 136 6.89 4.02 18.67
C LYS A 136 8.00 4.60 19.55
N HIS A 137 9.19 4.84 18.98
CA HIS A 137 10.37 5.26 19.75
C HIS A 137 10.46 6.77 19.94
N TYR A 138 9.76 7.54 19.09
CA TYR A 138 9.75 9.01 19.13
C TYR A 138 8.33 9.57 19.30
N PRO A 139 7.64 9.29 20.42
CA PRO A 139 6.23 9.69 20.62
C PRO A 139 6.05 11.21 20.68
N ASN A 140 7.11 11.95 21.00
CA ASN A 140 7.09 13.41 21.18
C ASN A 140 7.47 14.19 19.90
N MET A 141 7.41 13.56 18.72
CA MET A 141 7.64 14.25 17.45
C MET A 141 6.75 15.47 17.31
N THR A 142 7.34 16.56 16.81
CA THR A 142 6.62 17.79 16.43
C THR A 142 5.65 17.54 15.28
N SER A 143 4.71 18.45 15.06
CA SER A 143 3.77 18.38 13.94
C SER A 143 4.51 18.39 12.59
N ALA A 144 5.63 19.10 12.49
CA ALA A 144 6.45 19.15 11.28
C ALA A 144 7.12 17.80 11.00
N GLU A 145 7.72 17.16 12.02
CA GLU A 145 8.31 15.84 11.90
C GLU A 145 7.28 14.77 11.53
N LYS A 146 6.10 14.79 12.15
CA LYS A 146 4.99 13.89 11.79
C LYS A 146 4.52 14.09 10.35
N LYS A 147 4.47 15.35 9.89
CA LYS A 147 4.12 15.65 8.49
C LYS A 147 5.18 15.12 7.53
N LYS A 148 6.47 15.37 7.83
CA LYS A 148 7.59 14.88 7.03
C LYS A 148 7.61 13.35 6.99
N LEU A 149 7.47 12.69 8.14
CA LEU A 149 7.44 11.23 8.24
C LEU A 149 6.38 10.62 7.32
N ARG A 150 5.17 11.18 7.27
CA ARG A 150 4.07 10.68 6.43
C ARG A 150 4.18 11.06 4.96
N GLY A 151 4.72 12.22 4.66
CA GLY A 151 4.65 12.83 3.34
C GLY A 151 5.96 12.85 2.55
N GLU A 152 7.11 12.56 3.16
CA GLU A 152 8.39 12.79 2.49
C GLU A 152 9.49 11.76 2.82
N SER A 153 9.32 10.98 3.91
CA SER A 153 10.41 10.15 4.44
C SER A 153 10.59 8.81 3.73
N PHE A 154 9.59 8.31 3.02
CA PHE A 154 9.63 6.94 2.50
C PHE A 154 9.60 6.90 0.98
N LYS A 155 10.44 6.06 0.38
CA LYS A 155 10.42 5.79 -1.06
C LYS A 155 10.66 4.32 -1.34
N GLY A 156 9.79 3.70 -2.14
CA GLY A 156 9.93 2.32 -2.58
C GLY A 156 9.86 2.20 -4.10
N TRP A 157 10.57 1.22 -4.63
CA TRP A 157 10.45 0.79 -6.04
C TRP A 157 9.97 -0.65 -6.10
N GLU A 158 9.03 -0.89 -6.98
CA GLU A 158 8.53 -2.25 -7.24
C GLU A 158 8.36 -2.45 -8.74
N LEU A 159 8.93 -3.53 -9.26
CA LEU A 159 8.88 -3.86 -10.68
C LEU A 159 7.49 -4.27 -11.14
N VAL A 160 6.79 -5.05 -10.30
CA VAL A 160 5.48 -5.62 -10.63
C VAL A 160 4.36 -4.67 -10.22
N GLN A 161 3.67 -4.11 -11.21
CA GLN A 161 2.61 -3.12 -10.96
C GLN A 161 1.52 -3.61 -10.00
N ALA A 162 1.17 -4.89 -10.05
CA ALA A 162 0.17 -5.46 -9.12
C ALA A 162 0.65 -5.43 -7.68
N THR A 163 1.92 -5.76 -7.43
CA THR A 163 2.55 -5.70 -6.10
C THR A 163 2.72 -4.26 -5.62
N ALA A 164 3.16 -3.35 -6.50
CA ALA A 164 3.25 -1.93 -6.20
C ALA A 164 1.90 -1.32 -5.78
N ARG A 165 0.81 -1.77 -6.40
CA ARG A 165 -0.56 -1.41 -6.00
C ARG A 165 -0.89 -1.88 -4.58
N LEU A 166 -0.53 -3.12 -4.23
CA LEU A 166 -0.72 -3.65 -2.87
C LEU A 166 0.11 -2.86 -1.85
N CYS A 167 1.36 -2.53 -2.21
CA CYS A 167 2.22 -1.67 -1.40
C CYS A 167 1.59 -0.28 -1.18
N ALA A 168 1.11 0.35 -2.25
CA ALA A 168 0.46 1.66 -2.17
C ALA A 168 -0.80 1.64 -1.28
N MET A 169 -1.61 0.57 -1.35
CA MET A 169 -2.75 0.38 -0.45
C MET A 169 -2.28 0.24 1.01
N ASN A 170 -1.23 -0.52 1.25
CA ASN A 170 -0.66 -0.74 2.57
C ASN A 170 -0.15 0.59 3.16
N MET A 171 0.63 1.35 2.40
CA MET A 171 1.09 2.69 2.79
C MET A 171 -0.07 3.63 3.13
N LEU A 172 -1.10 3.69 2.27
CA LEU A 172 -2.28 4.54 2.47
C LEU A 172 -3.02 4.18 3.77
N LEU A 173 -3.20 2.90 4.07
CA LEU A 173 -3.90 2.43 5.27
C LEU A 173 -3.14 2.76 6.56
N HIS A 174 -1.81 2.83 6.50
CA HIS A 174 -0.95 3.31 7.60
C HIS A 174 -0.78 4.84 7.62
N GLY A 175 -1.47 5.56 6.73
CA GLY A 175 -1.43 7.02 6.68
C GLY A 175 -0.14 7.60 6.11
N ILE A 176 0.59 6.83 5.31
CA ILE A 176 1.82 7.23 4.61
C ILE A 176 1.50 7.59 3.17
N GLY A 177 2.01 8.72 2.70
CA GLY A 177 1.74 9.26 1.37
C GLY A 177 0.56 10.24 1.34
N SER A 178 0.40 10.91 0.23
CA SER A 178 -0.63 11.93 0.01
C SER A 178 -0.99 12.04 -1.48
N GLN A 179 -1.83 13.00 -1.84
CA GLN A 179 -2.08 13.34 -3.24
C GLN A 179 -0.87 13.99 -3.94
N GLU A 180 0.02 14.60 -3.15
CA GLU A 180 1.19 15.33 -3.63
C GLU A 180 2.47 14.48 -3.56
N PHE A 181 2.47 13.43 -2.71
CA PHE A 181 3.62 12.57 -2.47
C PHE A 181 3.28 11.11 -2.77
N GLU A 182 3.98 10.55 -3.75
CA GLU A 182 3.91 9.15 -4.16
C GLU A 182 5.10 8.38 -3.59
N PRO A 183 4.93 7.69 -2.44
CA PRO A 183 6.03 6.95 -1.83
C PRO A 183 6.46 5.73 -2.65
N ILE A 184 5.63 5.25 -3.58
CA ILE A 184 5.90 4.04 -4.35
C ILE A 184 5.99 4.37 -5.85
N ALA A 185 7.09 3.98 -6.46
CA ALA A 185 7.33 4.05 -7.89
C ALA A 185 7.28 2.65 -8.51
N VAL A 186 6.65 2.55 -9.68
CA VAL A 186 6.65 1.30 -10.47
C VAL A 186 7.82 1.36 -11.46
N GLY A 187 8.76 0.43 -11.33
CA GLY A 187 9.92 0.39 -12.21
C GLY A 187 11.02 -0.51 -11.73
N ASP A 188 11.99 -0.75 -12.61
CA ASP A 188 13.20 -1.49 -12.30
C ASP A 188 14.23 -0.54 -11.67
N SER A 189 14.49 -0.67 -10.38
CA SER A 189 15.44 0.14 -9.62
C SER A 189 16.91 -0.09 -10.05
N LEU A 190 17.17 -1.16 -10.79
CA LEU A 190 18.51 -1.48 -11.31
C LEU A 190 18.74 -0.94 -12.74
N ALA A 191 17.69 -0.51 -13.42
CA ALA A 191 17.77 -0.06 -14.81
C ALA A 191 18.53 1.27 -14.97
N ALA A 192 18.38 2.18 -14.00
CA ALA A 192 19.07 3.47 -13.98
C ALA A 192 19.13 4.02 -12.55
N ASP A 193 20.14 4.87 -12.29
CA ASP A 193 20.21 5.66 -11.05
C ASP A 193 19.02 6.65 -11.03
N PRO A 194 18.12 6.60 -10.03
CA PRO A 194 17.00 7.51 -9.95
C PRO A 194 17.40 8.96 -9.62
N GLY A 195 18.69 9.20 -9.31
CA GLY A 195 19.19 10.51 -8.91
C GLY A 195 18.84 10.93 -7.48
N GLU A 196 18.01 10.14 -6.80
CA GLU A 196 17.63 10.37 -5.41
C GLU A 196 18.65 9.71 -4.46
N ARG A 197 18.81 10.30 -3.26
CA ARG A 197 19.70 9.78 -2.20
C ARG A 197 18.92 9.72 -0.89
N PHE A 198 19.20 8.68 -0.11
CA PHE A 198 18.49 8.37 1.13
C PHE A 198 19.47 8.17 2.26
N ASP A 199 19.04 8.50 3.47
CA ASP A 199 19.86 8.33 4.67
C ASP A 199 19.92 6.84 5.06
N VAL A 200 18.84 6.09 4.85
CA VAL A 200 18.74 4.66 5.17
C VAL A 200 18.17 3.89 3.97
N VAL A 201 18.80 2.76 3.66
CA VAL A 201 18.28 1.81 2.67
C VAL A 201 18.01 0.47 3.36
N LEU A 202 16.76 0.03 3.31
CA LEU A 202 16.28 -1.23 3.88
C LEU A 202 15.70 -2.07 2.77
N THR A 203 16.30 -3.21 2.44
CA THR A 203 15.83 -3.99 1.31
C THR A 203 16.18 -5.47 1.44
N ASN A 204 15.32 -6.33 0.89
CA ASN A 204 15.60 -7.73 0.62
C ASN A 204 15.34 -8.01 -0.87
N PRO A 205 16.30 -7.73 -1.75
CA PRO A 205 16.11 -7.89 -3.18
C PRO A 205 15.95 -9.37 -3.55
N PRO A 206 15.26 -9.69 -4.67
CA PRO A 206 15.06 -11.06 -5.09
C PRO A 206 16.40 -11.73 -5.43
N PHE A 207 16.61 -12.91 -4.86
CA PHE A 207 17.77 -13.77 -5.14
C PHE A 207 17.39 -14.81 -6.19
N GLY A 208 18.02 -14.83 -7.34
CA GLY A 208 17.74 -15.87 -8.30
C GLY A 208 18.15 -15.57 -9.74
N LYS A 209 17.91 -16.54 -10.61
CA LYS A 209 18.18 -16.42 -12.04
C LYS A 209 17.51 -15.17 -12.59
N LYS A 210 18.25 -14.38 -13.39
CA LYS A 210 17.67 -13.32 -14.22
C LYS A 210 16.37 -13.86 -14.81
N SER A 211 15.23 -13.24 -14.46
CA SER A 211 14.06 -13.42 -15.29
C SER A 211 14.50 -12.90 -16.65
N SER A 212 14.64 -13.78 -17.60
CA SER A 212 14.86 -13.42 -18.99
C SER A 212 13.57 -12.76 -19.49
N THR A 213 13.33 -11.55 -19.08
CA THR A 213 12.48 -10.65 -19.82
C THR A 213 13.38 -10.09 -20.90
N THR A 214 13.60 -10.90 -21.89
CA THR A 214 14.07 -10.43 -23.18
C THR A 214 13.03 -9.49 -23.71
N ILE A 215 13.46 -8.31 -24.00
CA ILE A 215 12.88 -7.24 -24.78
C ILE A 215 12.11 -7.77 -25.97
#